data_48c9259e7cb4c4cbbe3eaa202ceca613
#
_entry.id   48c9259e7cb4c4cbbe3eaa202ceca613
#
_cell.length_a   1.000
_cell.length_b   1.000
_cell.length_c   1.000
_cell.angle_alpha   90.00
_cell.angle_beta   90.00
_cell.angle_gamma   90.00
#
_symmetry.space_group_name_H-M   'P 1'
#
loop_
_entity.id
_entity.type
_entity.pdbx_description
1 polymer ?
#
loop_
_entity_poly.entity_id
_entity_poly.type
_entity_poly.pdbx_seq_one_letter_code
_entity_poly.pdbx_strand_id
1 'polypeptide(L)' 'EPIQKTVDDSKYSKLNEFEKQIIDILKKSDMQIDELSRELKRNVSEINTKLIMLEVKGLVKKLPGSKYQLKL' A
#
# COMPACT_ATOMS: atom_id res chain seq x y z
N GLU A 1 5.37 -4.38 -25.00
CA GLU A 1 4.98 -4.61 -24.49
C GLU A 1 4.01 -4.94 -24.14
N PRO A 2 3.89 -5.23 -24.11
CA PRO A 2 2.82 -5.62 -23.81
C PRO A 2 2.03 -5.22 -23.05
N ILE A 3 1.62 -5.19 -22.96
CA ILE A 3 1.14 -5.03 -22.27
C ILE A 3 0.07 -5.14 -21.90
N GLN A 4 -0.36 -5.54 -21.91
CA GLN A 4 -1.34 -5.69 -21.43
C GLN A 4 -1.69 -5.29 -20.37
N LYS A 5 -1.63 -4.42 -20.15
CA LYS A 5 -1.81 -4.16 -18.84
C LYS A 5 -3.15 -3.77 -18.55
N THR A 6 -3.62 -4.11 -17.43
CA THR A 6 -4.94 -3.74 -17.02
C THR A 6 -4.92 -2.32 -16.55
N VAL A 7 -6.09 -1.74 -16.42
CA VAL A 7 -6.22 -0.41 -15.88
C VAL A 7 -5.70 -0.33 -14.46
N ASP A 8 -5.92 -1.37 -13.70
CA ASP A 8 -5.46 -1.39 -12.31
C ASP A 8 -3.96 -1.28 -12.22
N ASP A 9 -3.24 -1.94 -13.12
CA ASP A 9 -1.80 -1.85 -13.11
C ASP A 9 -1.33 -0.43 -13.37
N SER A 10 -2.05 0.28 -14.22
CA SER A 10 -1.72 1.65 -14.51
C SER A 10 -1.77 2.53 -13.26
N LYS A 11 -2.70 2.23 -12.36
CA LYS A 11 -2.84 2.94 -11.11
C LYS A 11 -1.60 2.85 -10.25
N TYR A 12 -0.93 1.71 -10.27
CA TYR A 12 0.18 1.43 -9.39
C TYR A 12 1.53 1.47 -10.12
N SER A 13 1.53 1.79 -11.38
CA SER A 13 2.73 1.65 -12.18
C SER A 13 3.84 2.61 -11.77
N LYS A 14 3.51 3.71 -11.11
CA LYS A 14 4.50 4.69 -10.70
C LYS A 14 5.02 4.45 -9.28
N LEU A 15 4.53 3.43 -8.62
CA LEU A 15 4.97 3.12 -7.27
C LEU A 15 6.30 2.38 -7.32
N ASN A 16 7.15 2.62 -6.32
CA ASN A 16 8.36 1.84 -6.22
C ASN A 16 8.03 0.47 -5.64
N GLU A 17 9.04 -0.37 -5.55
CA GLU A 17 8.83 -1.74 -5.13
C GLU A 17 8.27 -1.85 -3.72
N PHE A 18 8.77 -1.02 -2.83
CA PHE A 18 8.33 -1.01 -1.44
C PHE A 18 6.83 -0.68 -1.37
N GLU A 19 6.43 0.35 -2.10
CA GLU A 19 5.01 0.74 -2.12
C GLU A 19 4.15 -0.36 -2.70
N LYS A 20 4.63 -1.03 -3.73
CA LYS A 20 3.89 -2.14 -4.32
C LYS A 20 3.72 -3.28 -3.35
N GLN A 21 4.73 -3.54 -2.53
CA GLN A 21 4.62 -4.58 -1.52
C GLN A 21 3.54 -4.27 -0.51
N ILE A 22 3.42 -3.01 -0.11
CA ILE A 22 2.36 -2.60 0.80
C ILE A 22 1.00 -2.83 0.15
N ILE A 23 0.86 -2.43 -1.10
CA ILE A 23 -0.39 -2.61 -1.83
C ILE A 23 -0.75 -4.09 -1.93
N ASP A 24 0.23 -4.93 -2.24
CA ASP A 24 -0.02 -6.36 -2.37
C ASP A 24 -0.55 -6.97 -1.08
N ILE A 25 0.02 -6.54 0.04
CA ILE A 25 -0.44 -7.05 1.33
C ILE A 25 -1.86 -6.58 1.60
N LEU A 26 -2.14 -5.31 1.33
CA LEU A 26 -3.46 -4.76 1.58
C LEU A 26 -4.52 -5.35 0.66
N LYS A 27 -4.13 -5.86 -0.49
CA LYS A 27 -5.07 -6.56 -1.36
C LYS A 27 -5.61 -7.82 -0.70
N LYS A 28 -4.83 -8.42 0.18
CA LYS A 28 -5.24 -9.65 0.86
C LYS A 28 -6.12 -9.36 2.06
N SER A 29 -5.79 -8.33 2.81
CA SER A 29 -6.59 -7.97 3.97
C SER A 29 -6.15 -6.61 4.49
N ASP A 30 -7.04 -5.97 5.24
CA ASP A 30 -6.70 -4.73 5.91
C ASP A 30 -5.65 -5.02 6.97
N MET A 31 -4.74 -4.08 7.17
CA MET A 31 -3.67 -4.29 8.14
C MET A 31 -3.37 -3.04 8.92
N GLN A 32 -2.92 -3.24 10.15
CA GLN A 32 -2.41 -2.15 10.97
C GLN A 32 -0.96 -1.87 10.59
N ILE A 33 -0.50 -0.67 10.95
CA ILE A 33 0.87 -0.29 10.65
C ILE A 33 1.87 -1.27 11.24
N ASP A 34 1.63 -1.70 12.47
CA ASP A 34 2.53 -2.65 13.13
C ASP A 34 2.64 -3.95 12.37
N GLU A 35 1.50 -4.41 11.86
CA GLU A 35 1.50 -5.65 11.09
C GLU A 35 2.28 -5.51 9.80
N LEU A 36 2.11 -4.39 9.12
CA LEU A 36 2.85 -4.13 7.90
C LEU A 36 4.34 -4.05 8.17
N SER A 37 4.71 -3.42 9.27
CA SER A 37 6.10 -3.33 9.66
C SER A 37 6.72 -4.71 9.83
N ARG A 38 6.00 -5.62 10.47
CA ARG A 38 6.50 -6.97 10.68
C ARG A 38 6.57 -7.76 9.38
N GLU A 39 5.54 -7.62 8.56
CA GLU A 39 5.50 -8.35 7.29
C GLU A 39 6.61 -7.94 6.36
N LEU A 40 6.90 -6.66 6.31
CA LEU A 40 7.90 -6.13 5.38
C LEU A 40 9.27 -5.99 6.01
N LYS A 41 9.37 -6.23 7.31
CA LYS A 41 10.63 -6.12 8.05
C LYS A 41 11.23 -4.74 7.91
N ARG A 42 10.37 -3.74 8.03
CA ARG A 42 10.77 -2.34 7.98
C ARG A 42 10.28 -1.65 9.24
N ASN A 43 10.90 -0.54 9.61
CA ASN A 43 10.45 0.14 10.81
C ASN A 43 9.13 0.87 10.56
N VAL A 44 8.43 1.14 11.64
CA VAL A 44 7.09 1.72 11.58
C VAL A 44 7.11 3.09 10.92
N SER A 45 8.16 3.88 11.15
CA SER A 45 8.25 5.21 10.56
C SER A 45 8.25 5.17 9.04
N GLU A 46 8.99 4.23 8.46
CA GLU A 46 9.03 4.09 7.01
C GLU A 46 7.67 3.69 6.47
N ILE A 47 7.05 2.73 7.14
CA ILE A 47 5.72 2.27 6.72
C ILE A 47 4.72 3.42 6.79
N ASN A 48 4.74 4.14 7.89
CA ASN A 48 3.81 5.25 8.09
C ASN A 48 3.97 6.31 7.00
N THR A 49 5.20 6.65 6.68
CA THR A 49 5.47 7.65 5.65
C THR A 49 4.91 7.20 4.30
N LYS A 50 5.13 5.94 3.96
CA LYS A 50 4.64 5.42 2.68
C LYS A 50 3.12 5.36 2.65
N LEU A 51 2.51 4.96 3.76
CA LEU A 51 1.06 4.90 3.82
C LEU A 51 0.44 6.29 3.67
N ILE A 52 1.05 7.30 4.28
CA ILE A 52 0.56 8.66 4.12
C ILE A 52 0.63 9.08 2.65
N MET A 53 1.73 8.77 1.99
CA MET A 53 1.86 9.10 0.58
C MET A 53 0.85 8.37 -0.28
N LEU A 54 0.62 7.09 0.02
CA LEU A 54 -0.38 6.32 -0.71
C LEU A 54 -1.78 6.84 -0.47
N GLU A 55 -2.04 7.31 0.73
CA GLU A 55 -3.34 7.89 1.06
C GLU A 55 -3.57 9.18 0.27
N VAL A 56 -2.55 10.01 0.18
CA VAL A 56 -2.64 11.23 -0.60
C VAL A 56 -2.90 10.94 -2.07
N LYS A 57 -2.30 9.87 -2.56
CA LYS A 57 -2.52 9.44 -3.94
C LYS A 57 -3.89 8.81 -4.16
N GLY A 58 -4.62 8.54 -3.08
CA GLY A 58 -5.94 7.95 -3.19
C GLY A 58 -5.95 6.44 -3.36
N LEU A 59 -4.86 5.78 -3.02
CA LEU A 59 -4.75 4.33 -3.20
C LEU A 59 -5.11 3.56 -1.95
N VAL A 60 -4.98 4.16 -0.78
CA VAL A 60 -5.37 3.53 0.47
C VAL A 60 -6.14 4.51 1.31
N LYS A 61 -6.87 4.01 2.30
CA LYS A 61 -7.55 4.88 3.25
C LYS A 61 -7.31 4.37 4.65
N LYS A 62 -7.28 5.30 5.57
CA LYS A 62 -7.04 5.00 6.97
C LYS A 62 -8.35 4.65 7.65
N LEU A 63 -8.32 3.58 8.42
CA LEU A 63 -9.47 3.15 9.21
C LEU A 63 -9.17 3.38 10.69
N PRO A 64 -10.20 3.37 11.54
CA PRO A 64 -9.98 3.49 12.98
C PRO A 64 -9.03 2.40 13.47
N GLY A 65 -8.21 2.74 14.46
CA GLY A 65 -7.29 1.77 15.03
C GLY A 65 -5.98 1.65 14.26
N SER A 66 -5.61 2.68 13.52
CA SER A 66 -4.37 2.68 12.75
C SER A 66 -4.30 1.60 11.70
N LYS A 67 -5.46 1.17 11.23
CA LYS A 67 -5.56 0.19 10.16
C LYS A 67 -5.62 0.90 8.83
N TYR A 68 -5.16 0.22 7.80
CA TYR A 68 -5.24 0.76 6.45
C TYR A 68 -5.90 -0.24 5.52
N GLN A 69 -6.64 0.27 4.56
CA GLN A 69 -7.39 -0.54 3.62
C GLN A 69 -7.11 -0.03 2.21
N LEU A 70 -7.01 -0.96 1.28
CA LEU A 70 -6.85 -0.58 -0.11
C LEU A 70 -8.13 0.09 -0.59
N LYS A 71 -7.97 1.24 -1.23
CA LYS A 71 -9.10 1.98 -1.73
C LYS A 71 -9.34 1.57 -3.18
N LEU A 72 -10.55 1.15 -3.46
CA LEU A 72 -10.91 0.69 -4.80
C LEU A 72 -11.59 1.75 -5.62
#